data_8ad4474e851697cd045f8d73e7d4102d
#
_entry.id   8ad4474e851697cd045f8d73e7d4102d
#
_cell.length_a   1.000
_cell.length_b   1.000
_cell.length_c   1.000
_cell.angle_alpha   90.00
_cell.angle_beta   90.00
_cell.angle_gamma   90.00
#
_symmetry.space_group_name_H-M   'P 1'
#
loop_
_entity.id
_entity.type
_entity.pdbx_description
1 polymer ?
#
loop_
_entity_poly.entity_id
_entity_poly.type
_entity_poly.pdbx_seq_one_letter_code
_entity_poly.pdbx_strand_id
1 'polypeptide(L)'
;NYEKKELWGTLKESAMDLISDRDYSDEEYEKAFEVFQKQMHKYGITSILAMSGLDWGIRAKVYDNLFKKNKLNMRISNSIIIFADEDWKSQIDEIIKVRENYDCENFKTTTVKFLGDGVVEGCTAYLLKPYEIGAKMGENYYGDFLWNEEDLTNSIKYANDNDFSIHVHSVGDGSTKKVLDAIEK
;
A
#
# COMPACT_ATOMS: atom_id res chain seq x y z
N ASN A 1 -25.06 -9.42 -13.81
CA ASN A 1 -25.85 -9.32 -15.03
C ASN A 1 -27.24 -8.78 -14.67
N TYR A 2 -27.53 -7.53 -15.09
CA TYR A 2 -28.79 -6.85 -14.75
C TYR A 2 -30.04 -7.58 -15.30
N GLU A 3 -29.94 -8.25 -16.44
CA GLU A 3 -31.05 -8.95 -17.06
C GLU A 3 -31.40 -10.25 -16.33
N LYS A 4 -30.42 -10.96 -15.79
CA LYS A 4 -30.61 -12.25 -15.11
C LYS A 4 -30.69 -12.15 -13.60
N LYS A 5 -30.44 -10.97 -12.99
CA LYS A 5 -30.29 -10.76 -11.54
C LYS A 5 -29.27 -11.69 -10.90
N GLU A 6 -28.26 -12.11 -11.66
CA GLU A 6 -27.17 -12.96 -11.18
C GLU A 6 -25.93 -12.11 -10.93
N LEU A 7 -25.25 -12.34 -9.82
CA LEU A 7 -23.93 -11.79 -9.57
C LEU A 7 -22.95 -12.45 -10.55
N TRP A 8 -22.44 -11.65 -11.49
CA TRP A 8 -21.51 -12.13 -12.50
C TRP A 8 -20.54 -11.03 -12.88
N GLY A 9 -19.26 -11.38 -12.96
CA GLY A 9 -18.21 -10.48 -13.38
C GLY A 9 -17.02 -10.47 -12.43
N THR A 10 -16.05 -9.66 -12.78
CA THR A 10 -14.85 -9.39 -11.97
C THR A 10 -15.05 -8.10 -11.21
N LEU A 11 -14.80 -8.10 -9.92
CA LEU A 11 -14.69 -6.88 -9.12
C LEU A 11 -13.32 -6.27 -9.36
N LYS A 12 -13.27 -4.95 -9.59
CA LYS A 12 -12.03 -4.21 -9.83
C LYS A 12 -11.95 -3.03 -8.87
N GLU A 13 -10.73 -2.70 -8.45
CA GLU A 13 -10.42 -1.57 -7.58
C GLU A 13 -11.30 -1.59 -6.31
N SER A 14 -11.83 -0.45 -5.89
CA SER A 14 -12.71 -0.31 -4.72
C SER A 14 -13.99 -1.16 -4.77
N ALA A 15 -14.39 -1.70 -5.93
CA ALA A 15 -15.50 -2.65 -5.98
C ALA A 15 -15.20 -3.97 -5.23
N MET A 16 -13.92 -4.28 -4.96
CA MET A 16 -13.51 -5.43 -4.14
C MET A 16 -13.93 -5.27 -2.68
N ASP A 17 -14.04 -4.04 -2.19
CA ASP A 17 -14.44 -3.71 -0.82
C ASP A 17 -15.90 -4.08 -0.52
N LEU A 18 -16.69 -4.39 -1.57
CA LEU A 18 -18.04 -4.94 -1.41
C LEU A 18 -18.07 -6.36 -0.85
N ILE A 19 -16.92 -7.05 -0.85
CA ILE A 19 -16.76 -8.37 -0.24
C ILE A 19 -16.03 -8.16 1.08
N SER A 20 -16.72 -8.44 2.18
CA SER A 20 -16.10 -8.40 3.51
C SER A 20 -15.01 -9.46 3.63
N ASP A 21 -13.81 -9.04 3.99
CA ASP A 21 -12.77 -9.95 4.41
C ASP A 21 -13.12 -10.61 5.74
N ARG A 22 -12.57 -11.81 5.95
CA ARG A 22 -12.65 -12.48 7.24
C ARG A 22 -11.69 -11.79 8.22
N ASP A 23 -12.21 -11.41 9.37
CA ASP A 23 -11.37 -10.99 10.50
C ASP A 23 -10.58 -12.18 11.05
N TYR A 24 -9.27 -12.04 11.12
CA TYR A 24 -8.38 -13.02 11.72
C TYR A 24 -7.89 -12.50 13.08
N SER A 25 -7.75 -13.40 14.05
CA SER A 25 -7.17 -13.06 15.34
C SER A 25 -5.64 -12.82 15.25
N ASP A 26 -5.08 -12.13 16.24
CA ASP A 26 -3.63 -11.93 16.34
C ASP A 26 -2.87 -13.27 16.31
N GLU A 27 -3.41 -14.32 16.97
CA GLU A 27 -2.82 -15.66 16.99
C GLU A 27 -2.84 -16.35 15.62
N GLU A 28 -3.88 -16.13 14.82
CA GLU A 28 -3.94 -16.64 13.44
C GLU A 28 -2.88 -15.94 12.57
N TYR A 29 -2.72 -14.61 12.69
CA TYR A 29 -1.67 -13.87 12.00
C TYR A 29 -0.26 -14.30 12.45
N GLU A 30 -0.02 -14.47 13.77
CA GLU A 30 1.26 -14.96 14.27
C GLU A 30 1.62 -16.33 13.69
N LYS A 31 0.67 -17.28 13.69
CA LYS A 31 0.87 -18.62 13.11
C LYS A 31 1.14 -18.57 11.60
N ALA A 32 0.39 -17.75 10.88
CA ALA A 32 0.58 -17.56 9.45
C ALA A 32 1.99 -17.01 9.15
N PHE A 33 2.43 -16.03 9.93
CA PHE A 33 3.76 -15.46 9.76
C PHE A 33 4.89 -16.44 10.15
N GLU A 34 4.72 -17.25 11.19
CA GLU A 34 5.67 -18.31 11.53
C GLU A 34 5.85 -19.32 10.36
N VAL A 35 4.75 -19.66 9.67
CA VAL A 35 4.81 -20.52 8.47
C VAL A 35 5.51 -19.80 7.32
N PHE A 36 5.16 -18.53 7.10
CA PHE A 36 5.77 -17.70 6.06
C PHE A 36 7.30 -17.59 6.23
N GLN A 37 7.78 -17.23 7.44
CA GLN A 37 9.24 -17.15 7.69
C GLN A 37 9.94 -18.47 7.39
N LYS A 38 9.40 -19.62 7.84
CA LYS A 38 9.97 -20.93 7.55
C LYS A 38 10.08 -21.19 6.05
N GLN A 39 9.08 -20.77 5.29
CA GLN A 39 9.09 -20.93 3.84
C GLN A 39 10.13 -20.02 3.19
N MET A 40 10.22 -18.76 3.60
CA MET A 40 11.19 -17.79 3.08
C MET A 40 12.63 -18.23 3.39
N HIS A 41 12.89 -18.72 4.60
CA HIS A 41 14.21 -19.21 4.99
C HIS A 41 14.71 -20.38 4.15
N LYS A 42 13.82 -21.24 3.61
CA LYS A 42 14.23 -22.30 2.66
C LYS A 42 14.86 -21.77 1.38
N TYR A 43 14.52 -20.52 1.02
CA TYR A 43 15.07 -19.82 -0.15
C TYR A 43 16.19 -18.85 0.23
N GLY A 44 16.65 -18.85 1.48
CA GLY A 44 17.67 -17.91 1.97
C GLY A 44 17.19 -16.48 2.17
N ILE A 45 15.88 -16.23 2.13
CA ILE A 45 15.29 -14.91 2.33
C ILE A 45 15.17 -14.64 3.83
N THR A 46 15.93 -13.68 4.34
CA THR A 46 15.98 -13.32 5.77
C THR A 46 15.52 -11.88 6.06
N SER A 47 15.19 -11.13 5.02
CA SER A 47 14.70 -9.75 5.13
C SER A 47 13.61 -9.50 4.11
N ILE A 48 12.61 -8.73 4.47
CA ILE A 48 11.52 -8.31 3.58
C ILE A 48 11.18 -6.84 3.75
N LEU A 49 10.67 -6.23 2.70
CA LEU A 49 9.88 -5.02 2.77
C LEU A 49 8.40 -5.45 2.76
N ALA A 50 7.75 -5.31 3.89
CA ALA A 50 6.33 -5.59 4.04
C ALA A 50 5.53 -4.36 3.64
N MET A 51 4.77 -4.47 2.56
CA MET A 51 3.82 -3.44 2.15
C MET A 51 2.50 -3.74 2.83
N SER A 52 2.32 -3.23 4.05
CA SER A 52 1.07 -3.38 4.76
C SER A 52 -0.02 -2.56 4.08
N GLY A 53 -1.15 -3.22 3.86
CA GLY A 53 -2.37 -2.53 3.47
C GLY A 53 -2.97 -1.77 4.66
N LEU A 54 -4.27 -1.68 4.66
CA LEU A 54 -5.15 -0.91 5.56
C LEU A 54 -5.04 -1.23 7.06
N ASP A 55 -4.36 -2.28 7.46
CA ASP A 55 -4.33 -2.76 8.85
C ASP A 55 -3.28 -2.05 9.70
N TRP A 56 -3.39 -0.77 9.80
CA TRP A 56 -2.49 0.24 10.37
C TRP A 56 -1.68 -0.17 11.61
N GLY A 57 -2.17 -0.91 12.50
CA GLY A 57 -1.47 -1.31 13.71
C GLY A 57 -1.48 -2.81 13.98
N ILE A 58 -2.39 -3.55 13.36
CA ILE A 58 -2.61 -4.98 13.67
C ILE A 58 -1.35 -5.78 13.32
N ARG A 59 -0.79 -5.59 12.14
CA ARG A 59 0.42 -6.33 11.73
C ARG A 59 1.66 -5.90 12.51
N ALA A 60 1.81 -4.61 12.79
CA ALA A 60 2.90 -4.13 13.63
C ALA A 60 2.87 -4.77 15.03
N LYS A 61 1.69 -4.86 15.63
CA LYS A 61 1.46 -5.55 16.89
C LYS A 61 1.78 -7.05 16.82
N VAL A 62 1.43 -7.72 15.74
CA VAL A 62 1.76 -9.14 15.52
C VAL A 62 3.27 -9.36 15.46
N TYR A 63 4.01 -8.50 14.76
CA TYR A 63 5.47 -8.58 14.71
C TYR A 63 6.13 -8.30 16.07
N ASP A 64 5.64 -7.32 16.80
CA ASP A 64 6.08 -7.03 18.17
C ASP A 64 5.81 -8.22 19.12
N ASN A 65 4.63 -8.83 19.03
CA ASN A 65 4.30 -10.04 19.79
C ASN A 65 5.24 -11.19 19.46
N LEU A 66 5.52 -11.44 18.18
CA LEU A 66 6.45 -12.49 17.75
C LEU A 66 7.87 -12.18 18.23
N PHE A 67 8.31 -10.92 18.21
CA PHE A 67 9.59 -10.52 18.73
C PHE A 67 9.70 -10.78 20.25
N LYS A 68 8.72 -10.34 21.04
CA LYS A 68 8.66 -10.58 22.49
C LYS A 68 8.64 -12.07 22.85
N LYS A 69 8.09 -12.92 21.98
CA LYS A 69 8.08 -14.39 22.13
C LYS A 69 9.36 -15.07 21.61
N ASN A 70 10.37 -14.31 21.13
CA ASN A 70 11.59 -14.81 20.45
C ASN A 70 11.28 -15.68 19.22
N LYS A 71 10.23 -15.35 18.49
CA LYS A 71 9.75 -16.09 17.31
C LYS A 71 9.92 -15.30 16.00
N LEU A 72 10.29 -14.02 16.07
CA LEU A 72 10.56 -13.20 14.90
C LEU A 72 12.00 -13.39 14.46
N ASN A 73 12.21 -14.23 13.43
CA ASN A 73 13.53 -14.60 12.90
C ASN A 73 13.83 -13.99 11.53
N MET A 74 13.13 -12.91 11.18
CA MET A 74 13.23 -12.22 9.90
C MET A 74 13.31 -10.70 10.15
N ARG A 75 14.12 -10.00 9.38
CA ARG A 75 14.12 -8.53 9.40
C ARG A 75 13.01 -8.00 8.52
N ILE A 76 12.21 -7.09 9.06
CA ILE A 76 11.06 -6.52 8.38
C ILE A 76 11.19 -5.00 8.35
N SER A 77 11.24 -4.44 7.14
CA SER A 77 10.95 -3.02 6.90
C SER A 77 9.50 -2.88 6.54
N ASN A 78 8.73 -2.15 7.34
CA ASN A 78 7.31 -1.95 7.11
C ASN A 78 7.06 -0.68 6.30
N SER A 79 6.23 -0.81 5.27
CA SER A 79 5.78 0.29 4.41
C SER A 79 4.27 0.41 4.51
N ILE A 80 3.78 1.47 5.16
CA ILE A 80 2.35 1.66 5.42
C ILE A 80 1.76 2.60 4.36
N ILE A 81 0.64 2.17 3.79
CA ILE A 81 -0.08 2.92 2.75
C ILE A 81 -0.90 4.05 3.37
N ILE A 82 -0.96 5.18 2.66
CA ILE A 82 -1.90 6.27 2.92
C ILE A 82 -2.77 6.52 1.68
N PHE A 83 -3.97 7.04 1.90
CA PHE A 83 -4.99 7.26 0.88
C PHE A 83 -5.18 8.74 0.60
N ALA A 84 -5.34 9.05 -0.67
CA ALA A 84 -5.46 10.42 -1.17
C ALA A 84 -6.80 11.09 -0.85
N ASP A 85 -7.85 10.31 -0.60
CA ASP A 85 -9.20 10.75 -0.27
C ASP A 85 -9.44 10.97 1.23
N GLU A 86 -8.41 10.72 2.05
CA GLU A 86 -8.42 10.94 3.49
C GLU A 86 -7.42 12.04 3.89
N ASP A 87 -7.48 12.55 5.12
CA ASP A 87 -6.51 13.51 5.63
C ASP A 87 -5.12 12.86 5.74
N TRP A 88 -4.28 13.12 4.75
CA TRP A 88 -2.94 12.55 4.64
C TRP A 88 -2.06 12.84 5.87
N LYS A 89 -2.25 14.01 6.50
CA LYS A 89 -1.44 14.38 7.67
C LYS A 89 -1.77 13.51 8.87
N SER A 90 -3.05 13.35 9.18
CA SER A 90 -3.51 12.44 10.25
C SER A 90 -3.02 11.02 10.01
N GLN A 91 -3.05 10.54 8.75
CA GLN A 91 -2.57 9.22 8.40
C GLN A 91 -1.08 9.05 8.71
N ILE A 92 -0.23 10.01 8.34
CA ILE A 92 1.22 9.95 8.65
C ILE A 92 1.44 10.06 10.16
N ASP A 93 0.68 10.90 10.87
CA ASP A 93 0.76 11.00 12.34
C ASP A 93 0.43 9.66 13.03
N GLU A 94 -0.50 8.86 12.49
CA GLU A 94 -0.77 7.50 12.97
C GLU A 94 0.40 6.54 12.65
N ILE A 95 1.03 6.65 11.48
CA ILE A 95 2.22 5.86 11.15
C ILE A 95 3.38 6.15 12.10
N ILE A 96 3.55 7.43 12.50
CA ILE A 96 4.54 7.81 13.52
C ILE A 96 4.27 7.07 14.84
N LYS A 97 3.01 7.04 15.29
CA LYS A 97 2.62 6.31 16.50
C LYS A 97 2.85 4.79 16.37
N VAL A 98 2.59 4.20 15.20
CA VAL A 98 2.90 2.79 14.95
C VAL A 98 4.39 2.54 15.12
N ARG A 99 5.25 3.39 14.54
CA ARG A 99 6.71 3.32 14.69
C ARG A 99 7.13 3.41 16.16
N GLU A 100 6.61 4.39 16.88
CA GLU A 100 6.96 4.61 18.29
C GLU A 100 6.55 3.45 19.20
N ASN A 101 5.41 2.81 18.92
CA ASN A 101 4.84 1.78 19.77
C ASN A 101 5.38 0.37 19.49
N TYR A 102 5.77 0.07 18.24
CA TYR A 102 5.99 -1.30 17.80
C TYR A 102 7.38 -1.58 17.20
N ASP A 103 8.17 -0.55 16.88
CA ASP A 103 9.51 -0.78 16.34
C ASP A 103 10.38 -1.54 17.33
N CYS A 104 11.06 -2.58 16.83
CA CYS A 104 11.99 -3.40 17.59
C CYS A 104 13.21 -3.74 16.74
N GLU A 105 14.12 -4.57 17.23
CA GLU A 105 15.37 -4.92 16.52
C GLU A 105 15.08 -5.47 15.11
N ASN A 106 14.11 -6.36 14.99
CA ASN A 106 13.81 -7.08 13.74
C ASN A 106 12.63 -6.50 12.95
N PHE A 107 11.93 -5.49 13.45
CA PHE A 107 10.82 -4.84 12.78
C PHE A 107 10.95 -3.33 12.88
N LYS A 108 10.90 -2.66 11.73
CA LYS A 108 11.00 -1.21 11.63
C LYS A 108 9.97 -0.65 10.66
N THR A 109 9.23 0.36 11.09
CA THR A 109 8.33 1.14 10.23
C THR A 109 9.13 2.25 9.57
N THR A 110 9.53 2.03 8.32
CA THR A 110 10.53 2.87 7.63
C THR A 110 9.97 3.69 6.50
N THR A 111 8.76 3.38 6.03
CA THR A 111 8.31 3.87 4.72
C THR A 111 6.83 4.23 4.74
N VAL A 112 6.51 5.37 4.15
CA VAL A 112 5.13 5.73 3.78
C VAL A 112 4.91 5.37 2.33
N LYS A 113 3.82 4.64 2.05
CA LYS A 113 3.45 4.23 0.70
C LYS A 113 2.28 5.05 0.17
N PHE A 114 2.42 5.46 -1.06
CA PHE A 114 1.41 6.20 -1.84
C PHE A 114 0.93 5.36 -3.01
N LEU A 115 -0.32 5.52 -3.41
CA LEU A 115 -0.84 5.04 -4.68
C LEU A 115 -1.00 6.23 -5.62
N GLY A 116 -0.15 6.33 -6.65
CA GLY A 116 -0.23 7.40 -7.64
C GLY A 116 -1.35 7.16 -8.65
N ASP A 117 -1.51 5.93 -9.06
CA ASP A 117 -2.51 5.49 -10.04
C ASP A 117 -2.87 4.02 -9.85
N GLY A 118 -3.62 3.45 -10.79
CA GLY A 118 -3.94 2.03 -10.83
C GLY A 118 -3.04 1.23 -11.79
N VAL A 119 -3.66 0.37 -12.62
CA VAL A 119 -2.95 -0.55 -13.52
C VAL A 119 -3.44 -0.45 -14.97
N VAL A 120 -2.54 -0.73 -15.94
CA VAL A 120 -2.86 -0.64 -17.37
C VAL A 120 -3.98 -1.60 -17.77
N GLU A 121 -3.96 -2.83 -17.25
CA GLU A 121 -4.96 -3.86 -17.55
C GLU A 121 -6.37 -3.49 -17.06
N GLY A 122 -6.44 -2.67 -16.02
CA GLY A 122 -7.69 -2.08 -15.51
C GLY A 122 -8.13 -0.82 -16.23
N CYS A 123 -7.27 -0.24 -17.07
CA CYS A 123 -7.39 1.10 -17.64
C CYS A 123 -7.41 2.19 -16.57
N THR A 124 -6.77 1.97 -15.43
CA THR A 124 -6.72 2.90 -14.29
C THR A 124 -5.33 3.52 -14.09
N ALA A 125 -4.30 3.07 -14.82
CA ALA A 125 -3.02 3.74 -14.85
C ALA A 125 -3.11 5.10 -15.55
N TYR A 126 -2.49 6.15 -14.98
CA TYR A 126 -2.53 7.50 -15.53
C TYR A 126 -1.43 7.72 -16.58
N LEU A 127 -1.84 7.97 -17.83
CA LEU A 127 -0.96 8.05 -18.99
C LEU A 127 -0.78 9.49 -19.50
N LEU A 128 0.34 9.77 -20.16
CA LEU A 128 0.59 11.02 -20.89
C LEU A 128 -0.19 11.11 -22.23
N LYS A 129 -0.58 9.96 -22.77
CA LYS A 129 -1.42 9.86 -23.97
C LYS A 129 -2.69 9.09 -23.62
N PRO A 130 -3.81 9.38 -24.31
CA PRO A 130 -5.05 8.66 -24.02
C PRO A 130 -4.91 7.17 -24.33
N TYR A 131 -5.68 6.36 -23.60
CA TYR A 131 -5.84 4.95 -23.94
C TYR A 131 -6.40 4.81 -25.37
N GLU A 132 -5.98 3.76 -26.07
CA GLU A 132 -6.48 3.49 -27.40
C GLU A 132 -7.98 3.18 -27.40
N ILE A 133 -8.67 3.45 -28.50
CA ILE A 133 -10.11 3.20 -28.65
C ILE A 133 -10.49 1.74 -28.34
N GLY A 134 -9.56 0.80 -28.57
CA GLY A 134 -9.71 -0.61 -28.23
C GLY A 134 -9.95 -0.89 -26.74
N ALA A 135 -9.56 -0.01 -25.86
CA ALA A 135 -9.80 -0.11 -24.41
C ALA A 135 -11.26 0.18 -24.01
N LYS A 136 -12.06 0.76 -24.93
CA LYS A 136 -13.50 1.08 -24.73
C LYS A 136 -13.80 2.03 -23.56
N MET A 137 -12.84 2.88 -23.20
CA MET A 137 -12.98 3.87 -22.12
C MET A 137 -13.44 5.25 -22.61
N GLY A 138 -13.73 5.38 -23.91
CA GLY A 138 -14.08 6.66 -24.54
C GLY A 138 -12.87 7.35 -25.16
N GLU A 139 -13.15 8.45 -25.91
CA GLU A 139 -12.11 9.28 -26.48
C GLU A 139 -11.45 10.15 -25.39
N ASN A 140 -10.14 10.34 -25.51
CA ASN A 140 -9.37 11.18 -24.59
C ASN A 140 -9.39 10.72 -23.12
N TYR A 141 -9.52 9.42 -22.85
CA TYR A 141 -9.39 8.88 -21.52
C TYR A 141 -7.94 8.53 -21.21
N TYR A 142 -7.39 9.10 -20.12
CA TYR A 142 -5.98 9.01 -19.72
C TYR A 142 -5.74 8.12 -18.49
N GLY A 143 -6.80 7.58 -17.89
CA GLY A 143 -6.74 7.04 -16.54
C GLY A 143 -6.79 8.15 -15.47
N ASP A 144 -6.67 7.76 -14.21
CA ASP A 144 -6.83 8.69 -13.10
C ASP A 144 -5.54 8.75 -12.26
N PHE A 145 -5.06 9.97 -12.02
CA PHE A 145 -4.06 10.21 -11.00
C PHE A 145 -4.76 10.48 -9.67
N LEU A 146 -4.45 9.70 -8.64
CA LEU A 146 -5.25 9.66 -7.42
C LEU A 146 -5.03 10.84 -6.49
N TRP A 147 -3.93 11.57 -6.63
CA TRP A 147 -3.56 12.66 -5.72
C TRP A 147 -3.77 14.03 -6.33
N ASN A 148 -4.18 14.98 -5.49
CA ASN A 148 -3.94 16.40 -5.76
C ASN A 148 -2.43 16.67 -5.70
N GLU A 149 -1.89 17.49 -6.60
CA GLU A 149 -0.44 17.74 -6.69
C GLU A 149 0.13 18.43 -5.45
N GLU A 150 -0.63 19.36 -4.85
CA GLU A 150 -0.21 20.06 -3.65
C GLU A 150 -0.19 19.11 -2.45
N ASP A 151 -1.24 18.30 -2.28
CA ASP A 151 -1.33 17.32 -1.20
C ASP A 151 -0.25 16.26 -1.30
N LEU A 152 0.04 15.76 -2.51
CA LEU A 152 1.13 14.82 -2.73
C LEU A 152 2.48 15.43 -2.34
N THR A 153 2.77 16.64 -2.80
CA THR A 153 4.03 17.33 -2.50
C THR A 153 4.18 17.55 -0.99
N ASN A 154 3.12 18.05 -0.33
CA ASN A 154 3.14 18.32 1.11
C ASN A 154 3.25 17.05 1.94
N SER A 155 2.55 15.98 1.55
CA SER A 155 2.60 14.69 2.26
C SER A 155 3.95 13.99 2.10
N ILE A 156 4.56 14.01 0.91
CA ILE A 156 5.91 13.52 0.67
C ILE A 156 6.91 14.27 1.55
N LYS A 157 6.84 15.60 1.54
CA LYS A 157 7.72 16.42 2.37
C LYS A 157 7.52 16.11 3.85
N TYR A 158 6.29 16.04 4.32
CA TYR A 158 6.00 15.76 5.74
C TYR A 158 6.49 14.36 6.16
N ALA A 159 6.33 13.35 5.32
CA ALA A 159 6.85 12.03 5.57
C ALA A 159 8.39 12.03 5.63
N ASN A 160 9.05 12.71 4.69
CA ASN A 160 10.52 12.84 4.67
C ASN A 160 11.05 13.63 5.87
N ASP A 161 10.39 14.71 6.28
CA ASP A 161 10.76 15.51 7.46
C ASP A 161 10.61 14.69 8.77
N ASN A 162 9.86 13.57 8.74
CA ASN A 162 9.72 12.61 9.83
C ASN A 162 10.56 11.34 9.63
N ASP A 163 11.61 11.38 8.81
CA ASP A 163 12.55 10.30 8.56
C ASP A 163 11.91 9.03 7.94
N PHE A 164 10.87 9.17 7.14
CA PHE A 164 10.32 8.08 6.34
C PHE A 164 10.86 8.11 4.91
N SER A 165 11.17 6.94 4.41
CA SER A 165 11.35 6.73 2.98
C SER A 165 10.00 6.81 2.26
N ILE A 166 10.03 7.20 0.99
CA ILE A 166 8.84 7.33 0.15
C ILE A 166 8.78 6.16 -0.82
N HIS A 167 7.63 5.50 -0.87
CA HIS A 167 7.34 4.44 -1.81
C HIS A 167 6.05 4.75 -2.57
N VAL A 168 6.12 4.85 -3.89
CA VAL A 168 4.94 5.18 -4.70
C VAL A 168 4.64 4.07 -5.70
N HIS A 169 3.39 3.60 -5.71
CA HIS A 169 2.86 2.84 -6.83
C HIS A 169 2.63 3.81 -7.99
N SER A 170 3.31 3.61 -9.10
CA SER A 170 3.25 4.47 -10.27
C SER A 170 3.49 3.63 -11.52
N VAL A 171 2.43 3.31 -12.23
CA VAL A 171 2.44 2.42 -13.40
C VAL A 171 2.40 3.21 -14.69
N GLY A 172 1.56 4.23 -14.78
CA GLY A 172 1.46 5.10 -15.93
C GLY A 172 2.65 6.06 -16.04
N ASP A 173 3.05 6.39 -17.26
CA ASP A 173 4.09 7.40 -17.54
C ASP A 173 3.67 8.81 -17.09
N GLY A 174 2.38 9.11 -17.14
CA GLY A 174 1.80 10.33 -16.60
C GLY A 174 1.88 10.39 -15.07
N SER A 175 1.58 9.26 -14.40
CA SER A 175 1.74 9.13 -12.96
C SER A 175 3.19 9.30 -12.53
N THR A 176 4.10 8.61 -13.20
CA THR A 176 5.55 8.71 -12.94
C THR A 176 6.04 10.16 -13.06
N LYS A 177 5.61 10.87 -14.11
CA LYS A 177 5.95 12.28 -14.27
C LYS A 177 5.46 13.12 -13.08
N LYS A 178 4.18 13.00 -12.70
CA LYS A 178 3.63 13.79 -11.59
C LYS A 178 4.30 13.48 -10.24
N VAL A 179 4.65 12.23 -9.99
CA VAL A 179 5.37 11.83 -8.78
C VAL A 179 6.77 12.44 -8.74
N LEU A 180 7.50 12.39 -9.85
CA LEU A 180 8.84 13.01 -9.94
C LEU A 180 8.77 14.53 -9.78
N ASP A 181 7.79 15.18 -10.43
CA ASP A 181 7.55 16.62 -10.29
C ASP A 181 7.22 17.02 -8.82
N ALA A 182 6.55 16.13 -8.04
CA ALA A 182 6.26 16.37 -6.63
C ALA A 182 7.48 16.17 -5.72
N ILE A 183 8.38 15.22 -6.06
CA ILE A 183 9.61 14.97 -5.29
C ILE A 183 10.66 16.08 -5.53
N GLU A 184 10.67 16.69 -6.72
CA GLU A 184 11.62 17.75 -7.08
C GLU A 184 11.35 19.07 -6.34
N LYS A 185 10.12 19.31 -5.88
CA LYS A 185 9.68 20.53 -5.16
C LYS A 185 10.06 20.52 -3.70
#